data_c0e692dae4af1d5d7078eaf00d377210
#
_entry.id   c0e692dae4af1d5d7078eaf00d377210
#
_cell.length_a   1.000
_cell.length_b   1.000
_cell.length_c   1.000
_cell.angle_alpha   90.00
_cell.angle_beta   90.00
_cell.angle_gamma   90.00
#
_symmetry.space_group_name_H-M   'P 1'
#
loop_
_entity.id
_entity.type
_entity.pdbx_description
1 polymer ?
#
loop_
_entity_poly.entity_id
_entity_poly.type
_entity_poly.pdbx_seq_one_letter_code
_entity_poly.pdbx_strand_id
1 'polypeptide(L)'
;MAKSSTRLVLICGLPASGKSTLASQLAPKIPAVRLDKDRWVGQLGADVWDEEFRVRLEHQLWVLSQDLLAAGQSVILEWGHWARAERDEKRLGARALGVGVELHYLDVPLEELIERAERRNASGEWKASPMTRAHFEKWATIFQPPDRKEMLLFDKPVVDG
;
A
#
# COMPACT_ATOMS: atom_id res chain seq x y z
N MET A 1 -15.78 -24.20 12.26
CA MET A 1 -14.62 -23.37 12.71
C MET A 1 -14.91 -21.92 12.46
N ALA A 2 -14.69 -21.06 13.43
CA ALA A 2 -14.77 -19.63 13.21
C ALA A 2 -13.73 -19.22 12.14
N LYS A 3 -14.13 -18.44 11.14
CA LYS A 3 -13.18 -17.84 10.20
C LYS A 3 -12.19 -17.00 11.00
N SER A 4 -10.90 -17.14 10.68
CA SER A 4 -9.86 -16.30 11.27
C SER A 4 -10.24 -14.83 11.07
N SER A 5 -10.15 -14.04 12.14
CA SER A 5 -10.32 -12.57 12.05
C SER A 5 -9.05 -11.88 11.51
N THR A 6 -7.96 -12.62 11.36
CA THR A 6 -6.70 -12.11 10.81
C THR A 6 -6.86 -11.70 9.34
N ARG A 7 -6.36 -10.53 9.01
CA ARG A 7 -6.52 -9.97 7.66
C ARG A 7 -5.23 -9.35 7.16
N LEU A 8 -5.05 -9.48 5.85
CA LEU A 8 -4.13 -8.67 5.07
C LEU A 8 -4.93 -7.54 4.42
N VAL A 9 -4.50 -6.31 4.60
CA VAL A 9 -5.08 -5.14 3.94
C VAL A 9 -4.06 -4.54 2.99
N LEU A 10 -4.41 -4.47 1.72
CA LEU A 10 -3.62 -3.81 0.67
C LEU A 10 -4.22 -2.44 0.39
N ILE A 11 -3.41 -1.40 0.45
CA ILE A 11 -3.83 -0.06 0.03
C ILE A 11 -3.17 0.25 -1.32
N CYS A 12 -3.99 0.49 -2.32
CA CYS A 12 -3.58 0.68 -3.71
C CYS A 12 -3.81 2.12 -4.15
N GLY A 13 -2.81 2.72 -4.76
CA GLY A 13 -2.90 4.08 -5.30
C GLY A 13 -1.55 4.68 -5.61
N LEU A 14 -1.56 5.77 -6.36
CA LEU A 14 -0.38 6.56 -6.68
C LEU A 14 0.11 7.37 -5.46
N PRO A 15 1.33 7.91 -5.48
CA PRO A 15 1.78 8.83 -4.44
C PRO A 15 0.79 9.98 -4.22
N ALA A 16 0.70 10.50 -3.01
CA ALA A 16 -0.22 11.56 -2.60
C ALA A 16 -1.71 11.20 -2.60
N SER A 17 -2.08 9.93 -2.80
CA SER A 17 -3.49 9.48 -2.81
C SER A 17 -4.14 9.36 -1.43
N GLY A 18 -3.38 9.44 -0.34
CA GLY A 18 -3.90 9.34 1.02
C GLY A 18 -3.73 7.96 1.67
N LYS A 19 -2.83 7.14 1.17
CA LYS A 19 -2.58 5.78 1.69
C LYS A 19 -2.24 5.75 3.18
N SER A 20 -1.32 6.61 3.62
CA SER A 20 -0.91 6.68 5.03
C SER A 20 -2.04 7.16 5.93
N THR A 21 -2.86 8.09 5.46
CA THR A 21 -4.03 8.57 6.20
C THR A 21 -5.03 7.44 6.40
N LEU A 22 -5.36 6.71 5.34
CA LEU A 22 -6.28 5.57 5.45
C LEU A 22 -5.72 4.48 6.37
N ALA A 23 -4.45 4.12 6.22
CA ALA A 23 -3.80 3.12 7.07
C ALA A 23 -3.82 3.51 8.55
N SER A 24 -3.59 4.78 8.87
CA SER A 24 -3.64 5.27 10.25
C SER A 24 -5.05 5.20 10.86
N GLN A 25 -6.08 5.33 10.04
CA GLN A 25 -7.48 5.20 10.46
C GLN A 25 -7.90 3.73 10.64
N LEU A 26 -7.43 2.84 9.77
CA LEU A 26 -7.79 1.42 9.79
C LEU A 26 -7.04 0.64 10.89
N ALA A 27 -5.76 0.92 11.11
CA ALA A 27 -4.90 0.13 11.97
C ALA A 27 -5.45 -0.09 13.40
N PRO A 28 -5.97 0.93 14.12
CA PRO A 28 -6.54 0.71 15.44
C PRO A 28 -7.87 -0.05 15.41
N LYS A 29 -8.63 0.06 14.32
CA LYS A 29 -9.94 -0.60 14.18
C LYS A 29 -9.81 -2.09 13.87
N ILE A 30 -8.73 -2.49 13.18
CA ILE A 30 -8.46 -3.88 12.77
C ILE A 30 -7.43 -4.55 13.68
N PRO A 31 -6.91 -3.94 14.70
CA PRO A 31 -5.63 -4.16 15.41
C PRO A 31 -4.52 -4.73 14.50
N ALA A 32 -4.10 -3.93 13.51
CA ALA A 32 -3.16 -4.34 12.49
C ALA A 32 -1.79 -3.66 12.63
N VAL A 33 -0.74 -4.37 12.26
CA VAL A 33 0.60 -3.81 12.10
C VAL A 33 0.66 -3.11 10.73
N ARG A 34 1.07 -1.84 10.73
CA ARG A 34 1.30 -1.09 9.50
C ARG A 34 2.72 -1.28 9.02
N LEU A 35 2.88 -1.65 7.77
CA LEU A 35 4.18 -1.69 7.09
C LEU A 35 4.19 -0.64 5.98
N ASP A 36 4.85 0.46 6.26
CA ASP A 36 5.03 1.60 5.34
C ASP A 36 6.44 1.55 4.76
N LYS A 37 6.54 1.14 3.50
CA LYS A 37 7.83 0.98 2.81
C LYS A 37 8.65 2.28 2.81
N ASP A 38 8.04 3.41 2.51
CA ASP A 38 8.77 4.69 2.41
C ASP A 38 9.32 5.13 3.77
N ARG A 39 8.60 4.87 4.84
CA ARG A 39 9.08 5.11 6.20
C ARG A 39 10.30 4.25 6.52
N TRP A 40 10.26 2.96 6.16
CA TRP A 40 11.40 2.06 6.35
C TRP A 40 12.61 2.49 5.55
N VAL A 41 12.43 2.89 4.29
CA VAL A 41 13.50 3.44 3.45
C VAL A 41 14.18 4.60 4.15
N GLY A 42 13.40 5.57 4.61
CA GLY A 42 13.91 6.76 5.31
C GLY A 42 14.64 6.41 6.62
N GLN A 43 14.07 5.52 7.44
CA GLN A 43 14.67 5.13 8.71
C GLN A 43 15.94 4.28 8.55
N LEU A 44 16.07 3.55 7.45
CA LEU A 44 17.28 2.81 7.12
C LEU A 44 18.36 3.68 6.44
N GLY A 45 18.09 4.96 6.25
CA GLY A 45 19.04 5.90 5.65
C GLY A 45 19.24 5.72 4.15
N ALA A 46 18.31 5.06 3.46
CA ALA A 46 18.33 4.87 2.02
C ALA A 46 17.60 6.00 1.28
N ASP A 47 17.92 6.18 0.01
CA ASP A 47 17.22 7.12 -0.86
C ASP A 47 15.88 6.52 -1.31
N VAL A 48 14.81 7.28 -1.18
CA VAL A 48 13.47 6.87 -1.65
C VAL A 48 13.41 6.66 -3.16
N TRP A 49 14.37 7.20 -3.90
CA TRP A 49 14.50 7.02 -5.35
C TRP A 49 15.39 5.84 -5.76
N ASP A 50 16.04 5.16 -4.79
CA ASP A 50 16.78 3.93 -5.03
C ASP A 50 15.81 2.76 -5.27
N GLU A 51 15.51 2.52 -6.54
CA GLU A 51 14.52 1.50 -6.94
C GLU A 51 14.96 0.08 -6.56
N GLU A 52 16.25 -0.24 -6.71
CA GLU A 52 16.76 -1.57 -6.38
C GLU A 52 16.63 -1.87 -4.88
N PHE A 53 16.98 -0.90 -4.03
CA PHE A 53 16.80 -1.02 -2.59
C PHE A 53 15.32 -1.16 -2.21
N ARG A 54 14.45 -0.37 -2.84
CA ARG A 54 13.00 -0.41 -2.59
C ARG A 54 12.40 -1.76 -2.94
N VAL A 55 12.79 -2.36 -4.06
CA VAL A 55 12.32 -3.69 -4.46
C VAL A 55 12.76 -4.76 -3.47
N ARG A 56 14.03 -4.73 -3.03
CA ARG A 56 14.52 -5.67 -2.02
C ARG A 56 13.81 -5.51 -0.69
N LEU A 57 13.61 -4.28 -0.23
CA LEU A 57 12.89 -3.99 1.01
C LEU A 57 11.44 -4.48 0.93
N GLU A 58 10.77 -4.21 -0.17
CA GLU A 58 9.40 -4.63 -0.41
C GLU A 58 9.24 -6.15 -0.34
N HIS A 59 10.19 -6.87 -0.93
CA HIS A 59 10.22 -8.32 -0.82
C HIS A 59 10.37 -8.79 0.63
N GLN A 60 11.28 -8.20 1.41
CA GLN A 60 11.49 -8.55 2.81
C GLN A 60 10.28 -8.18 3.68
N LEU A 61 9.63 -7.06 3.42
CA LEU A 61 8.41 -6.68 4.13
C LEU A 61 7.26 -7.64 3.80
N TRP A 62 7.22 -8.17 2.58
CA TRP A 62 6.24 -9.20 2.23
C TRP A 62 6.51 -10.52 2.97
N VAL A 63 7.76 -10.95 3.09
CA VAL A 63 8.12 -12.13 3.90
C VAL A 63 7.72 -11.93 5.35
N LEU A 64 8.05 -10.78 5.95
CA LEU A 64 7.62 -10.43 7.31
C LEU A 64 6.11 -10.44 7.46
N SER A 65 5.39 -9.93 6.46
CA SER A 65 3.92 -9.92 6.48
C SER A 65 3.34 -11.32 6.56
N GLN A 66 3.89 -12.26 5.81
CA GLN A 66 3.45 -13.66 5.85
C GLN A 66 3.68 -14.29 7.22
N ASP A 67 4.83 -14.01 7.85
CA ASP A 67 5.12 -14.50 9.20
C ASP A 67 4.14 -13.92 10.23
N LEU A 68 3.86 -12.62 10.15
CA LEU A 68 2.89 -11.96 11.02
C LEU A 68 1.47 -12.52 10.84
N LEU A 69 1.03 -12.71 9.60
CA LEU A 69 -0.28 -13.27 9.27
C LEU A 69 -0.39 -14.71 9.79
N ALA A 70 0.65 -15.53 9.62
CA ALA A 70 0.70 -16.90 10.13
C ALA A 70 0.64 -16.95 11.67
N ALA A 71 1.17 -15.94 12.33
CA ALA A 71 1.09 -15.78 13.79
C ALA A 71 -0.25 -15.20 14.26
N GLY A 72 -1.20 -14.95 13.39
CA GLY A 72 -2.51 -14.40 13.73
C GLY A 72 -2.56 -12.87 13.83
N GLN A 73 -1.53 -12.18 13.37
CA GLN A 73 -1.47 -10.73 13.38
C GLN A 73 -1.89 -10.14 12.03
N SER A 74 -2.92 -9.30 12.04
CA SER A 74 -3.34 -8.56 10.85
C SER A 74 -2.30 -7.53 10.42
N VAL A 75 -2.17 -7.32 9.12
CA VAL A 75 -1.16 -6.45 8.51
C VAL A 75 -1.80 -5.52 7.50
N ILE A 76 -1.35 -4.26 7.47
CA ILE A 76 -1.67 -3.29 6.43
C ILE A 76 -0.39 -2.97 5.65
N LEU A 77 -0.41 -3.18 4.34
CA LEU A 77 0.69 -2.83 3.43
C LEU A 77 0.39 -1.50 2.74
N GLU A 78 1.25 -0.50 2.97
CA GLU A 78 1.05 0.89 2.55
C GLU A 78 1.90 1.29 1.34
N TRP A 79 2.20 0.40 0.43
CA TRP A 79 2.86 0.79 -0.82
C TRP A 79 1.94 0.56 -2.03
N GLY A 80 2.03 1.36 -3.02
CA GLY A 80 1.05 1.56 -4.08
C GLY A 80 0.39 0.35 -4.74
N HIS A 81 1.00 -0.84 -4.74
CA HIS A 81 0.46 -2.07 -5.39
C HIS A 81 0.00 -1.81 -6.83
N TRP A 82 0.89 -1.25 -7.64
CA TRP A 82 0.55 -0.72 -8.96
C TRP A 82 0.25 -1.80 -10.01
N ALA A 83 0.95 -2.93 -9.96
CA ALA A 83 0.77 -4.00 -10.91
C ALA A 83 -0.28 -5.01 -10.44
N ARG A 84 -1.11 -5.47 -11.36
CA ARG A 84 -2.07 -6.55 -11.10
C ARG A 84 -1.37 -7.79 -10.52
N ALA A 85 -0.22 -8.15 -11.08
CA ALA A 85 0.56 -9.31 -10.63
C ALA A 85 1.00 -9.20 -9.17
N GLU A 86 1.39 -7.99 -8.71
CA GLU A 86 1.70 -7.75 -7.30
C GLU A 86 0.52 -8.00 -6.39
N ARG A 87 -0.64 -7.48 -6.75
CA ARG A 87 -1.87 -7.66 -5.99
C ARG A 87 -2.32 -9.12 -5.94
N ASP A 88 -2.20 -9.83 -7.06
CA ASP A 88 -2.50 -11.26 -7.14
C ASP A 88 -1.57 -12.09 -6.25
N GLU A 89 -0.26 -11.79 -6.25
CA GLU A 89 0.71 -12.45 -5.36
C GLU A 89 0.30 -12.33 -3.88
N LYS A 90 -0.01 -11.12 -3.45
CA LYS A 90 -0.41 -10.84 -2.05
C LYS A 90 -1.73 -11.53 -1.71
N ARG A 91 -2.71 -11.44 -2.60
CA ARG A 91 -4.01 -12.08 -2.42
C ARG A 91 -3.89 -13.60 -2.32
N LEU A 92 -3.16 -14.22 -3.23
CA LEU A 92 -2.96 -15.68 -3.23
C LEU A 92 -2.14 -16.13 -2.01
N GLY A 93 -1.13 -15.37 -1.60
CA GLY A 93 -0.37 -15.64 -0.40
C GLY A 93 -1.21 -15.60 0.87
N ALA A 94 -2.09 -14.61 0.99
CA ALA A 94 -3.04 -14.53 2.11
C ALA A 94 -4.02 -15.71 2.11
N ARG A 95 -4.58 -16.06 0.96
CA ARG A 95 -5.47 -17.21 0.81
C ARG A 95 -4.80 -18.53 1.20
N ALA A 96 -3.52 -18.71 0.83
CA ALA A 96 -2.75 -19.89 1.20
C ALA A 96 -2.55 -20.03 2.72
N LEU A 97 -2.52 -18.90 3.44
CA LEU A 97 -2.44 -18.85 4.91
C LEU A 97 -3.83 -18.95 5.58
N GLY A 98 -4.90 -19.01 4.82
CA GLY A 98 -6.27 -19.05 5.35
C GLY A 98 -6.75 -17.75 5.98
N VAL A 99 -6.12 -16.61 5.67
CA VAL A 99 -6.51 -15.30 6.20
C VAL A 99 -7.31 -14.49 5.18
N GLY A 100 -8.14 -13.56 5.66
CA GLY A 100 -8.87 -12.64 4.79
C GLY A 100 -7.92 -11.65 4.11
N VAL A 101 -8.31 -11.14 2.94
CA VAL A 101 -7.53 -10.13 2.22
C VAL A 101 -8.47 -9.07 1.61
N GLU A 102 -8.18 -7.82 1.93
CA GLU A 102 -8.92 -6.65 1.46
C GLU A 102 -8.04 -5.81 0.55
N LEU A 103 -8.65 -5.22 -0.46
CA LEU A 103 -8.02 -4.23 -1.32
C LEU A 103 -8.77 -2.90 -1.21
N HIS A 104 -8.08 -1.86 -0.76
CA HIS A 104 -8.59 -0.50 -0.73
C HIS A 104 -7.92 0.29 -1.85
N TYR A 105 -8.67 0.64 -2.88
CA TYR A 105 -8.18 1.41 -4.01
C TYR A 105 -8.54 2.89 -3.84
N LEU A 106 -7.52 3.73 -3.76
CA LEU A 106 -7.66 5.18 -3.68
C LEU A 106 -7.58 5.77 -5.09
N ASP A 107 -8.74 5.85 -5.74
CA ASP A 107 -8.89 6.39 -7.09
C ASP A 107 -9.04 7.92 -7.02
N VAL A 108 -7.90 8.61 -7.01
CA VAL A 108 -7.85 10.08 -6.95
C VAL A 108 -7.47 10.61 -8.34
N PRO A 109 -8.18 11.63 -8.86
CA PRO A 109 -7.84 12.23 -10.15
C PRO A 109 -6.39 12.72 -10.19
N LEU A 110 -5.73 12.53 -11.33
CA LEU A 110 -4.31 12.85 -11.50
C LEU A 110 -3.98 14.30 -11.12
N GLU A 111 -4.80 15.25 -11.54
CA GLU A 111 -4.60 16.68 -11.24
C GLU A 111 -4.64 16.95 -9.73
N GLU A 112 -5.53 16.29 -9.00
CA GLU A 112 -5.60 16.42 -7.54
C GLU A 112 -4.36 15.83 -6.85
N LEU A 113 -3.82 14.72 -7.35
CA LEU A 113 -2.57 14.14 -6.85
C LEU A 113 -1.40 15.11 -7.05
N ILE A 114 -1.33 15.74 -8.21
CA ILE A 114 -0.29 16.73 -8.52
C ILE A 114 -0.40 17.93 -7.57
N GLU A 115 -1.58 18.48 -7.39
CA GLU A 115 -1.81 19.58 -6.45
C GLU A 115 -1.40 19.24 -5.02
N ARG A 116 -1.74 18.06 -4.55
CA ARG A 116 -1.35 17.58 -3.22
C ARG A 116 0.16 17.45 -3.08
N ALA A 117 0.84 16.94 -4.12
CA ALA A 117 2.28 16.80 -4.14
C ALA A 117 2.99 18.16 -4.15
N GLU A 118 2.49 19.11 -4.94
CA GLU A 118 3.01 20.49 -4.98
C GLU A 118 2.88 21.18 -3.62
N ARG A 119 1.75 21.04 -2.94
CA ARG A 119 1.59 21.56 -1.57
C ARG A 119 2.56 20.92 -0.60
N ARG A 120 2.78 19.63 -0.68
CA ARG A 120 3.72 18.87 0.17
C ARG A 120 5.17 19.30 -0.08
N ASN A 121 5.55 19.52 -1.34
CA ASN A 121 6.86 20.04 -1.71
C ASN A 121 7.09 21.46 -1.12
N ALA A 122 6.09 22.32 -1.18
CA ALA A 122 6.14 23.71 -0.68
C ALA A 122 6.17 23.77 0.85
N SER A 123 5.52 22.84 1.56
CA SER A 123 5.44 22.83 3.02
C SER A 123 6.73 22.34 3.71
N GLY A 124 7.66 21.72 2.96
CA GLY A 124 8.87 21.10 3.52
C GLY A 124 8.63 19.76 4.24
N GLU A 125 7.42 19.24 4.23
CA GLU A 125 7.10 17.92 4.80
C GLU A 125 7.77 16.78 4.03
N TRP A 126 7.94 16.96 2.73
CA TRP A 126 8.63 16.02 1.86
C TRP A 126 10.12 16.35 1.82
N LYS A 127 10.96 15.50 2.40
CA LYS A 127 12.40 15.71 2.54
C LYS A 127 13.25 15.14 1.41
N ALA A 128 12.67 14.35 0.54
CA ALA A 128 13.33 13.80 -0.66
C ALA A 128 13.26 14.80 -1.83
N SER A 129 13.85 14.43 -2.97
CA SER A 129 13.70 15.21 -4.20
C SER A 129 12.24 15.43 -4.53
N PRO A 130 11.83 16.64 -4.96
CA PRO A 130 10.43 16.95 -5.21
C PRO A 130 9.78 16.02 -6.23
N MET A 131 8.55 15.62 -5.96
CA MET A 131 7.70 14.95 -6.94
C MET A 131 7.12 15.99 -7.90
N THR A 132 7.33 15.78 -9.19
CA THR A 132 6.92 16.72 -10.24
C THR A 132 5.72 16.19 -11.04
N ARG A 133 5.07 17.08 -11.82
CA ARG A 133 4.02 16.67 -12.76
C ARG A 133 4.50 15.57 -13.71
N ALA A 134 5.72 15.68 -14.24
CA ALA A 134 6.27 14.67 -15.14
C ALA A 134 6.37 13.29 -14.50
N HIS A 135 6.70 13.22 -13.21
CA HIS A 135 6.68 11.97 -12.46
C HIS A 135 5.28 11.35 -12.43
N PHE A 136 4.25 12.13 -12.09
CA PHE A 136 2.88 11.64 -12.01
C PHE A 136 2.33 11.19 -13.37
N GLU A 137 2.62 11.92 -14.42
CA GLU A 137 2.21 11.55 -15.79
C GLU A 137 2.85 10.21 -16.19
N LYS A 138 4.13 10.02 -15.89
CA LYS A 138 4.83 8.75 -16.14
C LYS A 138 4.23 7.60 -15.29
N TRP A 139 4.03 7.83 -14.00
CA TRP A 139 3.48 6.81 -13.10
C TRP A 139 2.06 6.39 -13.50
N ALA A 140 1.25 7.33 -13.95
CA ALA A 140 -0.09 7.05 -14.45
C ALA A 140 -0.10 6.10 -15.67
N THR A 141 0.95 6.12 -16.48
CA THR A 141 1.08 5.18 -17.62
C THR A 141 1.51 3.79 -17.20
N ILE A 142 2.18 3.65 -16.06
CA ILE A 142 2.67 2.38 -15.52
C ILE A 142 1.63 1.71 -14.62
N PHE A 143 0.88 2.51 -13.89
CA PHE A 143 -0.13 2.05 -12.95
C PHE A 143 -1.24 1.25 -13.65
N GLN A 144 -1.54 0.08 -13.12
CA GLN A 144 -2.61 -0.80 -13.57
C GLN A 144 -3.76 -0.73 -12.56
N PRO A 145 -4.73 0.18 -12.74
CA PRO A 145 -5.80 0.31 -11.76
C PRO A 145 -6.64 -0.96 -11.68
N PRO A 146 -7.01 -1.40 -10.46
CA PRO A 146 -7.89 -2.55 -10.30
C PRO A 146 -9.27 -2.22 -10.87
N ASP A 147 -9.80 -3.12 -11.67
CA ASP A 147 -11.16 -3.03 -12.18
C ASP A 147 -12.17 -3.67 -11.21
N ARG A 148 -13.45 -3.55 -11.55
CA ARG A 148 -14.53 -4.12 -10.74
C ARG A 148 -14.41 -5.64 -10.57
N LYS A 149 -13.98 -6.35 -11.61
CA LYS A 149 -13.84 -7.82 -11.56
C LYS A 149 -12.72 -8.21 -10.59
N GLU A 150 -11.60 -7.47 -10.62
CA GLU A 150 -10.51 -7.69 -9.69
C GLU A 150 -10.96 -7.42 -8.25
N MET A 151 -11.64 -6.30 -8.01
CA MET A 151 -12.12 -5.95 -6.67
C MET A 151 -13.01 -7.03 -6.05
N LEU A 152 -13.78 -7.78 -6.85
CA LEU A 152 -14.63 -8.88 -6.39
C LEU A 152 -13.83 -10.11 -5.91
N LEU A 153 -12.54 -10.21 -6.21
CA LEU A 153 -11.67 -11.28 -5.74
C LEU A 153 -11.23 -11.10 -4.29
N PHE A 154 -11.38 -9.89 -3.77
CA PHE A 154 -11.01 -9.55 -2.39
C PHE A 154 -12.23 -9.61 -1.48
N ASP A 155 -11.97 -9.77 -0.18
CA ASP A 155 -13.01 -9.74 0.83
C ASP A 155 -13.52 -8.31 1.03
N LYS A 156 -14.77 -8.20 1.43
CA LYS A 156 -15.33 -6.90 1.81
C LYS A 156 -14.61 -6.37 3.05
N PRO A 157 -14.39 -5.05 3.12
CA PRO A 157 -13.84 -4.43 4.32
C PRO A 157 -14.64 -4.79 5.56
N VAL A 158 -13.92 -5.10 6.65
CA VAL A 158 -14.57 -5.37 7.97
C VAL A 158 -14.94 -4.09 8.69
N VAL A 159 -14.27 -2.98 8.35
CA VAL A 159 -14.56 -1.63 8.86
C VAL A 159 -14.48 -0.63 7.73
N ASP A 160 -15.29 0.40 7.80
CA ASP A 160 -15.20 1.53 6.88
C ASP A 160 -14.01 2.42 7.26
N GLY A 161 -13.30 2.87 6.25
CA GLY A 161 -12.15 3.77 6.41
C GLY A 161 -12.54 5.19 6.81
#